data_8ef10a0608350b6cf229b131674f5ba6
#
_entry.id   8ef10a0608350b6cf229b131674f5ba6
#
_cell.length_a   1.000
_cell.length_b   1.000
_cell.length_c   1.000
_cell.angle_alpha   90.00
_cell.angle_beta   90.00
_cell.angle_gamma   90.00
#
_symmetry.space_group_name_H-M   'P 1'
#
loop_
_entity.id
_entity.type
_entity.pdbx_description
1 polymer ?
#
loop_
_entity_poly.entity_id
_entity_poly.type
_entity_poly.pdbx_seq_one_letter_code
_entity_poly.pdbx_strand_id
1 'polypeptide(L)'
;MNRRHALIAAMLAGTAALVEAVPVLARELVETPDPRLQPGTIVIRTGERKLYFVTGRGEAIRYTIAVGKAGKQWRGTKYVEELAVEPAWSPPASVKRDKPSLPDFIPGGSPRNPMGARVIGLGPGGQYAIHGTNMPGSIGTAASYGCFRMHNQDVIDLYARVRMGAAVVVLP
;
A
#
# COMPACT_ATOMS: atom_id res chain seq x y z
N MET A 1 50.30 31.71 53.76
CA MET A 1 49.04 32.12 53.09
C MET A 1 48.91 31.25 51.86
N ASN A 2 48.13 30.14 51.93
CA ASN A 2 47.98 29.17 50.84
C ASN A 2 46.62 29.33 50.23
N ARG A 3 46.58 29.78 48.95
CA ARG A 3 45.36 29.80 48.13
C ARG A 3 45.22 28.46 47.43
N ARG A 4 44.21 27.68 47.82
CA ARG A 4 43.80 26.44 47.14
C ARG A 4 42.89 26.80 45.94
N HIS A 5 43.34 26.46 44.77
CA HIS A 5 42.51 26.56 43.56
C HIS A 5 41.67 25.31 43.43
N ALA A 6 40.35 25.47 43.51
CA ALA A 6 39.39 24.40 43.25
C ALA A 6 39.10 24.38 41.75
N LEU A 7 39.45 23.30 41.08
CA LEU A 7 39.07 23.01 39.68
C LEU A 7 37.66 22.40 39.69
N ILE A 8 36.70 23.11 39.10
CA ILE A 8 35.35 22.62 38.84
C ILE A 8 35.39 21.91 37.49
N ALA A 9 35.27 20.59 37.48
CA ALA A 9 35.07 19.80 36.27
C ALA A 9 33.58 19.83 35.85
N ALA A 10 33.29 20.50 34.77
CA ALA A 10 31.95 20.47 34.16
C ALA A 10 31.79 19.17 33.36
N MET A 11 30.93 18.27 33.83
CA MET A 11 30.49 17.10 33.06
C MET A 11 29.45 17.56 32.00
N LEU A 12 29.84 17.52 30.74
CA LEU A 12 28.93 17.61 29.63
C LEU A 12 28.20 16.26 29.44
N ALA A 13 26.95 16.18 29.88
CA ALA A 13 26.07 15.07 29.59
C ALA A 13 25.57 15.21 28.15
N GLY A 14 26.18 14.48 27.24
CA GLY A 14 25.71 14.38 25.86
C GLY A 14 24.41 13.55 25.80
N THR A 15 23.29 14.18 25.51
CA THR A 15 22.04 13.48 25.20
C THR A 15 22.16 12.86 23.80
N ALA A 16 22.40 11.56 23.74
CA ALA A 16 22.28 10.81 22.50
C ALA A 16 20.80 10.80 22.08
N ALA A 17 20.46 11.56 21.05
CA ALA A 17 19.15 11.48 20.41
C ALA A 17 19.04 10.09 19.77
N LEU A 18 18.13 9.26 20.28
CA LEU A 18 17.71 8.02 19.65
C LEU A 18 16.97 8.41 18.35
N VAL A 19 17.65 8.26 17.23
CA VAL A 19 17.02 8.32 15.91
C VAL A 19 16.16 7.05 15.81
N GLU A 20 14.85 7.19 16.04
CA GLU A 20 13.92 6.12 15.75
C GLU A 20 14.03 5.80 14.26
N ALA A 21 14.47 4.58 13.95
CA ALA A 21 14.50 4.07 12.59
C ALA A 21 13.07 3.98 12.09
N VAL A 22 12.65 4.96 11.28
CA VAL A 22 11.39 4.89 10.52
C VAL A 22 11.45 3.59 9.72
N PRO A 23 10.47 2.67 9.84
CA PRO A 23 10.50 1.43 9.08
C PRO A 23 10.62 1.77 7.60
N VAL A 24 11.70 1.34 6.99
CA VAL A 24 11.92 1.45 5.55
C VAL A 24 10.74 0.75 4.89
N LEU A 25 9.87 1.53 4.26
CA LEU A 25 8.75 1.02 3.50
C LEU A 25 9.26 -0.02 2.51
N ALA A 26 8.55 -1.12 2.41
CA ALA A 26 8.94 -2.30 1.62
C ALA A 26 8.86 -2.06 0.10
N ARG A 27 9.37 -0.90 -0.35
CA ARG A 27 9.58 -0.55 -1.76
C ARG A 27 10.98 -0.96 -2.16
N GLU A 28 11.09 -1.77 -3.16
CA GLU A 28 12.35 -2.27 -3.65
C GLU A 28 12.37 -2.16 -5.17
N LEU A 29 13.45 -1.60 -5.72
CA LEU A 29 13.71 -1.66 -7.15
C LEU A 29 14.23 -3.06 -7.48
N VAL A 30 13.56 -3.75 -8.39
CA VAL A 30 13.84 -5.12 -8.78
C VAL A 30 13.80 -5.26 -10.29
N GLU A 31 14.29 -6.39 -10.83
CA GLU A 31 14.04 -6.74 -12.22
C GLU A 31 12.54 -6.90 -12.48
N THR A 32 12.09 -6.45 -13.66
CA THR A 32 10.68 -6.62 -14.07
C THR A 32 10.34 -8.10 -14.18
N PRO A 33 9.13 -8.51 -13.77
CA PRO A 33 8.68 -9.89 -13.91
C PRO A 33 8.66 -10.41 -15.37
N ASP A 34 8.55 -9.51 -16.33
CA ASP A 34 8.60 -9.81 -17.76
C ASP A 34 9.16 -8.57 -18.51
N PRO A 35 10.32 -8.69 -19.17
CA PRO A 35 10.96 -7.56 -19.86
C PRO A 35 10.18 -7.04 -21.08
N ARG A 36 9.15 -7.77 -21.54
CA ARG A 36 8.28 -7.34 -22.65
C ARG A 36 7.17 -6.38 -22.21
N LEU A 37 6.97 -6.21 -20.91
CA LEU A 37 5.94 -5.33 -20.37
C LEU A 37 6.30 -3.86 -20.59
N GLN A 38 5.31 -3.09 -20.99
CA GLN A 38 5.47 -1.65 -21.18
C GLN A 38 5.59 -0.93 -19.83
N PRO A 39 6.41 0.14 -19.76
CA PRO A 39 6.44 1.02 -18.60
C PRO A 39 5.04 1.51 -18.23
N GLY A 40 4.74 1.59 -16.94
CA GLY A 40 3.42 1.93 -16.42
C GLY A 40 2.48 0.74 -16.21
N THR A 41 2.84 -0.46 -16.71
CA THR A 41 2.09 -1.69 -16.43
C THR A 41 2.24 -2.07 -14.96
N ILE A 42 1.15 -2.50 -14.35
CA ILE A 42 1.14 -3.12 -13.02
C ILE A 42 1.02 -4.63 -13.18
N VAL A 43 1.90 -5.38 -12.52
CA VAL A 43 1.79 -6.84 -12.43
C VAL A 43 1.54 -7.23 -10.98
N ILE A 44 0.54 -8.04 -10.73
CA ILE A 44 0.22 -8.57 -9.41
C ILE A 44 0.41 -10.07 -9.43
N ARG A 45 1.27 -10.59 -8.57
CA ARG A 45 1.47 -12.03 -8.32
C ARG A 45 0.82 -12.38 -7.00
N THR A 46 -0.35 -13.00 -7.06
CA THR A 46 -1.18 -13.26 -5.88
C THR A 46 -0.54 -14.30 -4.96
N GLY A 47 0.15 -15.31 -5.50
CA GLY A 47 0.90 -16.29 -4.73
C GLY A 47 2.06 -15.68 -3.94
N GLU A 48 2.75 -14.71 -4.52
CA GLU A 48 3.84 -13.98 -3.88
C GLU A 48 3.35 -12.88 -2.94
N ARG A 49 2.09 -12.44 -3.08
CA ARG A 49 1.51 -11.27 -2.40
C ARG A 49 2.31 -10.00 -2.69
N LYS A 50 2.71 -9.85 -3.96
CA LYS A 50 3.51 -8.73 -4.46
C LYS A 50 2.83 -8.04 -5.63
N LEU A 51 3.05 -6.74 -5.70
CA LEU A 51 2.70 -5.87 -6.81
C LEU A 51 3.99 -5.29 -7.38
N TYR A 52 4.09 -5.29 -8.69
CA TYR A 52 5.23 -4.76 -9.45
C TYR A 52 4.73 -3.64 -10.36
N PHE A 53 5.25 -2.45 -10.20
CA PHE A 53 5.03 -1.33 -11.12
C PHE A 53 6.22 -1.22 -12.07
N VAL A 54 6.02 -1.51 -13.34
CA VAL A 54 7.08 -1.49 -14.36
C VAL A 54 7.51 -0.05 -14.63
N THR A 55 8.78 0.26 -14.38
CA THR A 55 9.32 1.62 -14.58
C THR A 55 9.98 1.79 -15.95
N GLY A 56 10.36 0.70 -16.60
CA GLY A 56 11.13 0.65 -17.85
C GLY A 56 12.54 0.11 -17.65
N ARG A 57 13.28 -0.06 -18.75
CA ARG A 57 14.67 -0.57 -18.73
C ARG A 57 14.83 -1.94 -18.05
N GLY A 58 13.78 -2.76 -18.04
CA GLY A 58 13.81 -4.06 -17.35
C GLY A 58 13.65 -3.99 -15.84
N GLU A 59 13.21 -2.87 -15.28
CA GLU A 59 13.07 -2.63 -13.86
C GLU A 59 11.61 -2.45 -13.44
N ALA A 60 11.30 -2.77 -12.19
CA ALA A 60 10.01 -2.54 -11.56
C ALA A 60 10.18 -2.14 -10.09
N ILE A 61 9.25 -1.35 -9.57
CA ILE A 61 9.12 -1.11 -8.14
C ILE A 61 8.22 -2.19 -7.57
N ARG A 62 8.73 -2.94 -6.60
CA ARG A 62 8.00 -4.02 -5.92
C ARG A 62 7.40 -3.52 -4.61
N TYR A 63 6.12 -3.85 -4.37
CA TYR A 63 5.39 -3.57 -3.14
C TYR A 63 4.84 -4.86 -2.54
N THR A 64 4.78 -4.93 -1.22
CA THR A 64 4.07 -6.01 -0.51
C THR A 64 2.60 -5.63 -0.41
N ILE A 65 1.70 -6.58 -0.73
CA ILE A 65 0.27 -6.34 -0.75
C ILE A 65 -0.50 -7.43 0.01
N ALA A 66 -1.75 -7.12 0.40
CA ALA A 66 -2.71 -8.17 0.73
C ALA A 66 -3.58 -8.46 -0.49
N VAL A 67 -3.93 -9.75 -0.66
CA VAL A 67 -4.70 -10.26 -1.79
C VAL A 67 -6.04 -10.83 -1.33
N GLY A 68 -6.87 -11.27 -2.26
CA GLY A 68 -8.13 -11.95 -1.99
C GLY A 68 -7.94 -13.20 -1.13
N LYS A 69 -8.84 -13.41 -0.14
CA LYS A 69 -8.93 -14.68 0.59
C LYS A 69 -9.30 -15.83 -0.35
N ALA A 70 -9.16 -17.07 0.10
CA ALA A 70 -9.52 -18.26 -0.68
C ALA A 70 -10.94 -18.12 -1.28
N GLY A 71 -11.08 -18.44 -2.57
CA GLY A 71 -12.31 -18.28 -3.34
C GLY A 71 -12.70 -16.84 -3.71
N LYS A 72 -11.86 -15.84 -3.39
CA LYS A 72 -12.04 -14.41 -3.75
C LYS A 72 -10.91 -13.85 -4.60
N GLN A 73 -9.93 -14.68 -4.95
CA GLN A 73 -8.87 -14.29 -5.88
C GLN A 73 -9.38 -14.37 -7.33
N TRP A 74 -8.81 -13.55 -8.17
CA TRP A 74 -9.07 -13.52 -9.61
C TRP A 74 -7.75 -13.37 -10.37
N ARG A 75 -7.79 -13.62 -11.68
CA ARG A 75 -6.67 -13.52 -12.60
C ARG A 75 -7.13 -12.92 -13.93
N GLY A 76 -6.19 -12.41 -14.69
CA GLY A 76 -6.45 -11.78 -15.98
C GLY A 76 -6.01 -10.32 -16.00
N THR A 77 -6.39 -9.60 -17.02
CA THR A 77 -6.02 -8.19 -17.21
C THR A 77 -7.24 -7.29 -17.01
N LYS A 78 -7.04 -6.21 -16.26
CA LYS A 78 -7.96 -5.07 -16.16
C LYS A 78 -7.18 -3.78 -16.40
N TYR A 79 -7.89 -2.68 -16.51
CA TYR A 79 -7.30 -1.37 -16.73
C TYR A 79 -7.70 -0.44 -15.60
N VAL A 80 -6.85 0.55 -15.33
CA VAL A 80 -7.14 1.61 -14.36
C VAL A 80 -8.23 2.52 -14.94
N GLU A 81 -9.38 2.57 -14.27
CA GLU A 81 -10.54 3.37 -14.70
C GLU A 81 -10.97 4.42 -13.68
N GLU A 82 -10.37 4.40 -12.48
CA GLU A 82 -10.64 5.38 -11.44
C GLU A 82 -9.38 5.69 -10.64
N LEU A 83 -9.21 6.96 -10.28
CA LEU A 83 -8.18 7.43 -9.36
C LEU A 83 -8.84 8.34 -8.32
N ALA A 84 -8.85 7.94 -7.05
CA ALA A 84 -9.49 8.68 -5.98
C ALA A 84 -8.58 8.90 -4.76
N VAL A 85 -8.68 10.10 -4.19
CA VAL A 85 -7.98 10.51 -2.97
C VAL A 85 -8.97 10.45 -1.82
N GLU A 86 -8.63 9.68 -0.78
CA GLU A 86 -9.44 9.52 0.42
C GLU A 86 -10.95 9.33 0.12
N PRO A 87 -11.32 8.35 -0.75
CA PRO A 87 -12.71 8.20 -1.15
C PRO A 87 -13.57 7.76 0.04
N ALA A 88 -14.82 8.21 0.05
CA ALA A 88 -15.82 7.61 0.90
C ALA A 88 -16.05 6.15 0.50
N TRP A 89 -16.54 5.34 1.44
CA TRP A 89 -16.76 3.91 1.17
C TRP A 89 -18.11 3.43 1.70
N SER A 90 -18.83 2.72 0.85
CA SER A 90 -20.00 1.94 1.22
C SER A 90 -19.69 0.44 1.03
N PRO A 91 -19.97 -0.42 2.03
CA PRO A 91 -19.65 -1.83 1.91
C PRO A 91 -20.48 -2.47 0.80
N PRO A 92 -19.83 -3.18 -0.15
CA PRO A 92 -20.56 -4.00 -1.12
C PRO A 92 -21.46 -5.04 -0.43
N ALA A 93 -22.54 -5.44 -1.08
CA ALA A 93 -23.51 -6.37 -0.52
C ALA A 93 -22.89 -7.69 0.00
N SER A 94 -21.85 -8.20 -0.66
CA SER A 94 -21.11 -9.38 -0.22
C SER A 94 -20.35 -9.15 1.10
N VAL A 95 -19.78 -7.95 1.29
CA VAL A 95 -19.09 -7.58 2.53
C VAL A 95 -20.10 -7.33 3.65
N LYS A 96 -21.20 -6.64 3.33
CA LYS A 96 -22.26 -6.35 4.30
C LYS A 96 -22.93 -7.63 4.81
N ARG A 97 -23.10 -8.64 3.97
CA ARG A 97 -23.65 -9.95 4.34
C ARG A 97 -22.75 -10.70 5.34
N ASP A 98 -21.44 -10.66 5.13
CA ASP A 98 -20.45 -11.29 6.02
C ASP A 98 -20.21 -10.46 7.31
N LYS A 99 -20.48 -9.15 7.26
CA LYS A 99 -20.24 -8.20 8.35
C LYS A 99 -21.43 -7.22 8.47
N PRO A 100 -22.59 -7.65 8.96
CA PRO A 100 -23.81 -6.85 8.99
C PRO A 100 -23.73 -5.61 9.89
N SER A 101 -22.83 -5.60 10.88
CA SER A 101 -22.61 -4.49 11.80
C SER A 101 -21.82 -3.32 11.19
N LEU A 102 -21.26 -3.46 9.98
CA LEU A 102 -20.57 -2.35 9.32
C LEU A 102 -21.56 -1.23 9.00
N PRO A 103 -21.17 0.05 9.17
CA PRO A 103 -21.98 1.19 8.70
C PRO A 103 -22.25 1.08 7.18
N ASP A 104 -23.37 1.64 6.72
CA ASP A 104 -23.69 1.66 5.29
C ASP A 104 -22.82 2.66 4.51
N PHE A 105 -22.22 3.61 5.23
CA PHE A 105 -21.35 4.64 4.67
C PHE A 105 -20.25 4.99 5.67
N ILE A 106 -19.02 5.10 5.18
CA ILE A 106 -17.87 5.60 5.94
C ILE A 106 -17.23 6.73 5.13
N PRO A 107 -17.13 7.95 5.69
CA PRO A 107 -16.58 9.09 4.97
C PRO A 107 -15.09 8.88 4.64
N GLY A 108 -14.64 9.58 3.59
CA GLY A 108 -13.23 9.66 3.22
C GLY A 108 -12.40 10.27 4.36
N GLY A 109 -11.13 9.89 4.45
CA GLY A 109 -10.22 10.33 5.50
C GLY A 109 -10.50 9.77 6.90
N SER A 110 -11.62 9.05 7.10
CA SER A 110 -11.93 8.42 8.39
C SER A 110 -10.92 7.32 8.72
N PRO A 111 -10.40 7.26 9.97
CA PRO A 111 -9.55 6.15 10.41
C PRO A 111 -10.21 4.77 10.31
N ARG A 112 -11.54 4.71 10.24
CA ARG A 112 -12.32 3.48 10.07
C ARG A 112 -12.52 3.09 8.61
N ASN A 113 -12.15 3.97 7.65
CA ASN A 113 -12.36 3.69 6.23
C ASN A 113 -11.35 2.64 5.71
N PRO A 114 -11.82 1.49 5.23
CA PRO A 114 -10.94 0.42 4.78
C PRO A 114 -10.21 0.74 3.46
N MET A 115 -10.61 1.78 2.72
CA MET A 115 -9.95 2.19 1.47
C MET A 115 -8.63 2.92 1.72
N GLY A 116 -8.42 3.47 2.91
CA GLY A 116 -7.21 4.19 3.25
C GLY A 116 -7.03 5.47 2.43
N ALA A 117 -5.77 5.81 2.14
CA ALA A 117 -5.41 7.11 1.59
C ALA A 117 -5.72 7.29 0.10
N ARG A 118 -5.72 6.22 -0.71
CA ARG A 118 -5.92 6.25 -2.18
C ARG A 118 -6.64 5.02 -2.66
N VAL A 119 -7.37 5.19 -3.76
CA VAL A 119 -7.96 4.09 -4.54
C VAL A 119 -7.56 4.22 -6.00
N ILE A 120 -7.18 3.11 -6.59
CA ILE A 120 -6.94 2.88 -8.01
C ILE A 120 -7.96 1.82 -8.42
N GLY A 121 -9.09 2.25 -9.00
CA GLY A 121 -10.19 1.39 -9.42
C GLY A 121 -9.86 0.65 -10.71
N LEU A 122 -10.24 -0.63 -10.78
CA LEU A 122 -9.89 -1.55 -11.87
C LEU A 122 -11.12 -2.04 -12.60
N GLY A 123 -11.21 -1.69 -13.88
CA GLY A 123 -12.29 -2.07 -14.79
C GLY A 123 -13.64 -1.43 -14.47
N PRO A 124 -14.64 -1.65 -15.35
CA PRO A 124 -15.92 -0.98 -15.23
C PRO A 124 -16.63 -1.28 -13.91
N GLY A 125 -17.24 -0.24 -13.33
CA GLY A 125 -18.06 -0.37 -12.13
C GLY A 125 -17.32 -0.60 -10.82
N GLY A 126 -15.97 -0.43 -10.76
CA GLY A 126 -15.21 -0.41 -9.52
C GLY A 126 -15.26 -1.70 -8.70
N GLN A 127 -15.53 -2.85 -9.35
CA GLN A 127 -15.63 -4.14 -8.65
C GLN A 127 -14.35 -4.53 -7.92
N TYR A 128 -13.19 -4.16 -8.45
CA TYR A 128 -11.88 -4.41 -7.87
C TYR A 128 -11.08 -3.12 -7.79
N ALA A 129 -10.18 -3.05 -6.84
CA ALA A 129 -9.29 -1.90 -6.68
C ALA A 129 -7.96 -2.31 -6.07
N ILE A 130 -6.95 -1.47 -6.30
CA ILE A 130 -5.74 -1.37 -5.49
C ILE A 130 -5.96 -0.17 -4.57
N HIS A 131 -5.82 -0.35 -3.24
CA HIS A 131 -6.15 0.71 -2.30
C HIS A 131 -5.31 0.63 -1.03
N GLY A 132 -5.32 1.71 -0.25
CA GLY A 132 -4.71 1.74 1.07
C GLY A 132 -5.42 0.83 2.08
N THR A 133 -5.20 1.05 3.36
CA THR A 133 -5.88 0.26 4.39
C THR A 133 -5.91 0.97 5.73
N ASN A 134 -6.95 0.69 6.52
CA ASN A 134 -7.00 0.97 7.95
C ASN A 134 -6.54 -0.23 8.81
N MET A 135 -6.09 -1.32 8.17
CA MET A 135 -5.62 -2.54 8.83
C MET A 135 -4.23 -2.93 8.30
N PRO A 136 -3.16 -2.17 8.63
CA PRO A 136 -1.82 -2.38 8.07
C PRO A 136 -1.25 -3.77 8.37
N GLY A 137 -1.60 -4.40 9.48
CA GLY A 137 -1.21 -5.77 9.82
C GLY A 137 -1.79 -6.84 8.88
N SER A 138 -2.72 -6.49 7.97
CA SER A 138 -3.24 -7.41 6.95
C SER A 138 -2.34 -7.50 5.71
N ILE A 139 -1.38 -6.58 5.54
CA ILE A 139 -0.47 -6.60 4.39
C ILE A 139 0.42 -7.84 4.43
N GLY A 140 0.64 -8.46 3.28
CA GLY A 140 1.34 -9.74 3.17
C GLY A 140 0.44 -10.97 3.39
N THR A 141 -0.87 -10.81 3.58
CA THR A 141 -1.80 -11.92 3.80
C THR A 141 -2.90 -12.01 2.73
N ALA A 142 -3.66 -13.11 2.73
CA ALA A 142 -4.86 -13.30 1.91
C ALA A 142 -6.10 -12.90 2.73
N ALA A 143 -6.46 -11.61 2.72
CA ALA A 143 -7.44 -11.04 3.65
C ALA A 143 -8.62 -10.30 3.00
N SER A 144 -8.56 -9.99 1.69
CA SER A 144 -9.56 -9.14 1.03
C SER A 144 -10.70 -9.95 0.38
N TYR A 145 -11.69 -9.23 -0.15
CA TYR A 145 -12.76 -9.77 -0.99
C TYR A 145 -12.46 -9.71 -2.51
N GLY A 146 -11.17 -9.58 -2.86
CA GLY A 146 -10.70 -9.54 -4.24
C GLY A 146 -9.89 -8.30 -4.59
N CYS A 147 -9.99 -7.22 -3.82
CA CYS A 147 -9.14 -6.05 -3.95
C CYS A 147 -7.71 -6.32 -3.46
N PHE A 148 -6.79 -5.45 -3.82
CA PHE A 148 -5.39 -5.50 -3.42
C PHE A 148 -5.11 -4.37 -2.42
N ARG A 149 -4.75 -4.72 -1.17
CA ARG A 149 -4.46 -3.73 -0.13
C ARG A 149 -2.98 -3.43 -0.08
N MET A 150 -2.66 -2.17 0.11
CA MET A 150 -1.29 -1.67 0.30
C MET A 150 -1.20 -0.88 1.61
N HIS A 151 0.00 -0.73 2.14
CA HIS A 151 0.24 0.34 3.12
C HIS A 151 -0.14 1.70 2.52
N ASN A 152 -0.66 2.61 3.33
CA ASN A 152 -1.11 3.93 2.82
C ASN A 152 0.01 4.71 2.12
N GLN A 153 1.23 4.64 2.62
CA GLN A 153 2.37 5.30 1.99
C GLN A 153 2.75 4.66 0.64
N ASP A 154 2.60 3.33 0.51
CA ASP A 154 2.91 2.61 -0.73
C ASP A 154 1.86 2.90 -1.80
N VAL A 155 0.57 2.95 -1.44
CA VAL A 155 -0.47 3.30 -2.42
C VAL A 155 -0.40 4.77 -2.83
N ILE A 156 0.05 5.68 -1.96
CA ILE A 156 0.30 7.09 -2.31
C ILE A 156 1.43 7.17 -3.35
N ASP A 157 2.52 6.43 -3.18
CA ASP A 157 3.63 6.38 -4.12
C ASP A 157 3.20 5.77 -5.46
N LEU A 158 2.50 4.63 -5.45
CA LEU A 158 1.98 4.00 -6.66
C LEU A 158 1.00 4.93 -7.40
N TYR A 159 0.09 5.57 -6.67
CA TYR A 159 -0.91 6.50 -7.20
C TYR A 159 -0.26 7.68 -7.96
N ALA A 160 0.85 8.21 -7.46
CA ALA A 160 1.58 9.29 -8.11
C ALA A 160 2.22 8.87 -9.45
N ARG A 161 2.40 7.58 -9.69
CA ARG A 161 3.05 7.01 -10.86
C ARG A 161 2.08 6.49 -11.91
N VAL A 162 0.96 5.93 -11.44
CA VAL A 162 -0.02 5.26 -12.31
C VAL A 162 -0.83 6.28 -13.09
N ARG A 163 -1.30 5.88 -14.27
CA ARG A 163 -2.17 6.70 -15.14
C ARG A 163 -3.46 5.96 -15.44
N MET A 164 -4.51 6.73 -15.74
CA MET A 164 -5.74 6.18 -16.29
C MET A 164 -5.44 5.34 -17.53
N GLY A 165 -6.11 4.20 -17.68
CA GLY A 165 -5.88 3.26 -18.77
C GLY A 165 -4.67 2.35 -18.61
N ALA A 166 -3.86 2.49 -17.56
CA ALA A 166 -2.73 1.60 -17.31
C ALA A 166 -3.20 0.15 -17.15
N ALA A 167 -2.49 -0.78 -17.79
CA ALA A 167 -2.79 -2.21 -17.69
C ALA A 167 -2.41 -2.77 -16.32
N VAL A 168 -3.29 -3.60 -15.76
CA VAL A 168 -3.08 -4.34 -14.49
C VAL A 168 -3.24 -5.82 -14.78
N VAL A 169 -2.14 -6.54 -14.79
CA VAL A 169 -2.06 -7.98 -15.08
C VAL A 169 -1.98 -8.74 -13.76
N VAL A 170 -2.97 -9.58 -13.49
CA VAL A 170 -3.05 -10.38 -12.27
C VAL A 170 -2.77 -11.85 -12.58
N LEU A 171 -1.74 -12.37 -11.95
CA LEU A 171 -1.22 -13.73 -12.09
C LEU A 171 -1.35 -14.46 -10.73
N PRO A 172 -1.34 -15.81 -10.75
CA PRO A 172 -1.30 -16.63 -9.54
C PRO A 172 -0.11 -16.38 -8.64
#